data_7aaf40b28903047589803b5260d3233e
#
_entry.id   7aaf40b28903047589803b5260d3233e
#
_cell.length_a   1.000
_cell.length_b   1.000
_cell.length_c   1.000
_cell.angle_alpha   90.00
_cell.angle_beta   90.00
_cell.angle_gamma   90.00
#
_symmetry.space_group_name_H-M   'P 1'
#
loop_
_entity.id
_entity.type
_entity.pdbx_description
1 polymer ?
#
loop_
_entity_poly.entity_id
_entity_poly.type
_entity_poly.pdbx_seq_one_letter_code
_entity_poly.pdbx_strand_id
1 'polypeptide(L)'
;MYRCFFNLDLEEKERWVNILNKFENMKLEIREFVQSLFINVNYDKYINVVDKMLLENKIRYSDEIKYIAKFFNLTFIEILLLQLFYEAHAACSVGMLNIKGKMFYFRTLDWDLEFLKKITIELDIIK
;
A
#
# COMPACT_ATOMS: atom_id res chain seq x y z
N MET A 1 2.79 -9.71 12.63
CA MET A 1 2.76 -9.64 11.15
C MET A 1 1.92 -10.79 10.64
N TYR A 2 0.94 -10.51 9.81
CA TYR A 2 0.10 -11.56 9.21
C TYR A 2 0.76 -12.12 7.97
N ARG A 3 0.69 -13.44 7.83
CA ARG A 3 1.02 -14.12 6.58
C ARG A 3 -0.25 -14.33 5.78
N CYS A 4 -0.24 -13.88 4.54
CA CYS A 4 -1.41 -13.88 3.66
C CYS A 4 -1.09 -14.51 2.32
N PHE A 5 -2.05 -15.23 1.75
CA PHE A 5 -1.96 -15.70 0.38
C PHE A 5 -2.55 -14.66 -0.57
N PHE A 6 -1.83 -14.42 -1.66
CA PHE A 6 -2.24 -13.48 -2.70
C PHE A 6 -2.26 -14.21 -4.04
N ASN A 7 -3.45 -14.57 -4.48
CA ASN A 7 -3.63 -15.34 -5.71
C ASN A 7 -3.84 -14.41 -6.90
N LEU A 8 -2.89 -14.40 -7.82
CA LEU A 8 -2.94 -13.56 -9.01
C LEU A 8 -3.97 -14.02 -10.07
N ASP A 9 -4.46 -15.26 -9.97
CA ASP A 9 -5.48 -15.79 -10.86
C ASP A 9 -6.89 -15.30 -10.52
N LEU A 10 -7.08 -14.71 -9.33
CA LEU A 10 -8.35 -14.12 -8.91
C LEU A 10 -8.48 -12.69 -9.43
N GLU A 11 -9.72 -12.20 -9.48
CA GLU A 11 -9.98 -10.78 -9.71
C GLU A 11 -9.43 -9.92 -8.56
N GLU A 12 -9.13 -8.66 -8.83
CA GLU A 12 -8.48 -7.74 -7.90
C GLU A 12 -9.18 -7.68 -6.54
N LYS A 13 -10.48 -7.55 -6.55
CA LYS A 13 -11.29 -7.50 -5.33
C LYS A 13 -11.14 -8.77 -4.49
N GLU A 14 -11.19 -9.92 -5.14
CA GLU A 14 -11.11 -11.22 -4.46
C GLU A 14 -9.74 -11.49 -3.86
N ARG A 15 -8.68 -10.98 -4.49
CA ARG A 15 -7.32 -11.07 -3.95
C ARG A 15 -7.18 -10.39 -2.59
N TRP A 16 -7.88 -9.28 -2.41
CA TRP A 16 -7.73 -8.42 -1.23
C TRP A 16 -8.72 -8.71 -0.11
N VAL A 17 -9.86 -9.34 -0.38
CA VAL A 17 -10.91 -9.59 0.64
C VAL A 17 -10.35 -10.22 1.92
N ASN A 18 -9.63 -11.33 1.79
CA ASN A 18 -9.13 -12.07 2.94
C ASN A 18 -8.03 -11.31 3.69
N ILE A 19 -7.22 -10.55 2.97
CA ILE A 19 -6.16 -9.72 3.55
C ILE A 19 -6.78 -8.59 4.36
N LEU A 20 -7.70 -7.84 3.76
CA LEU A 20 -8.33 -6.70 4.40
C LEU A 20 -9.16 -7.09 5.62
N ASN A 21 -9.83 -8.25 5.57
CA ASN A 21 -10.60 -8.74 6.70
C ASN A 21 -9.76 -8.97 7.97
N LYS A 22 -8.47 -9.23 7.83
CA LYS A 22 -7.56 -9.32 8.99
C LYS A 22 -7.36 -7.97 9.69
N PHE A 23 -7.63 -6.87 9.00
CA PHE A 23 -7.52 -5.52 9.52
C PHE A 23 -8.87 -4.88 9.87
N GLU A 24 -9.95 -5.67 9.88
CA GLU A 24 -11.31 -5.17 10.20
C GLU A 24 -11.34 -4.40 11.52
N ASN A 25 -10.72 -4.95 12.56
CA ASN A 25 -10.67 -4.32 13.89
C ASN A 25 -9.77 -3.08 13.95
N MET A 26 -8.96 -2.85 12.93
CA MET A 26 -8.04 -1.72 12.84
C MET A 26 -8.49 -0.66 11.82
N LYS A 27 -9.67 -0.80 11.22
CA LYS A 27 -10.16 0.12 10.19
C LYS A 27 -10.07 1.58 10.60
N LEU A 28 -10.61 1.89 11.78
CA LEU A 28 -10.63 3.27 12.27
C LEU A 28 -9.21 3.78 12.53
N GLU A 29 -8.40 3.00 13.20
CA GLU A 29 -7.00 3.35 13.52
C GLU A 29 -6.17 3.59 12.24
N ILE A 30 -6.32 2.74 11.23
CA ILE A 30 -5.63 2.88 9.94
C ILE A 30 -6.13 4.13 9.21
N ARG A 31 -7.43 4.35 9.17
CA ARG A 31 -8.02 5.55 8.55
C ARG A 31 -7.49 6.83 9.19
N GLU A 32 -7.52 6.92 10.51
CA GLU A 32 -7.03 8.08 11.26
C GLU A 32 -5.53 8.30 11.03
N PHE A 33 -4.76 7.24 10.99
CA PHE A 33 -3.33 7.31 10.68
C PHE A 33 -3.08 7.89 9.29
N VAL A 34 -3.75 7.37 8.26
CA VAL A 34 -3.58 7.87 6.88
C VAL A 34 -4.00 9.34 6.77
N GLN A 35 -5.14 9.70 7.37
CA GLN A 35 -5.60 11.08 7.37
C GLN A 35 -4.66 12.03 8.11
N SER A 36 -4.02 11.57 9.17
CA SER A 36 -3.03 12.36 9.91
C SER A 36 -1.77 12.66 9.09
N LEU A 37 -1.36 11.75 8.23
CA LEU A 37 -0.21 11.96 7.34
C LEU A 37 -0.43 13.10 6.34
N PHE A 38 -1.67 13.32 5.94
CA PHE A 38 -2.03 14.25 4.88
C PHE A 38 -2.88 15.43 5.34
N ILE A 39 -2.90 15.72 6.64
CA ILE A 39 -3.75 16.75 7.23
C ILE A 39 -3.52 18.15 6.61
N ASN A 40 -2.31 18.44 6.16
CA ASN A 40 -1.95 19.72 5.55
C ASN A 40 -1.90 19.67 4.02
N VAL A 41 -2.33 18.55 3.41
CA VAL A 41 -2.30 18.41 1.96
C VAL A 41 -3.55 19.05 1.36
N ASN A 42 -3.35 19.95 0.40
CA ASN A 42 -4.44 20.48 -0.40
C ASN A 42 -4.73 19.53 -1.57
N TYR A 43 -5.71 18.66 -1.38
CA TYR A 43 -6.11 17.67 -2.39
C TYR A 43 -6.64 18.31 -3.67
N ASP A 44 -7.26 19.48 -3.61
CA ASP A 44 -7.85 20.16 -4.77
C ASP A 44 -6.82 20.42 -5.87
N LYS A 45 -5.57 20.60 -5.49
CA LYS A 45 -4.46 20.73 -6.42
C LYS A 45 -4.24 19.50 -7.30
N TYR A 46 -4.56 18.33 -6.78
CA TYR A 46 -4.20 17.05 -7.39
C TYR A 46 -5.39 16.32 -8.01
N ILE A 47 -6.61 16.66 -7.62
CA ILE A 47 -7.83 15.97 -8.07
C ILE A 47 -7.92 15.94 -9.60
N ASN A 48 -7.78 17.08 -10.26
CA ASN A 48 -7.89 17.16 -11.71
C ASN A 48 -6.82 16.35 -12.44
N VAL A 49 -5.60 16.34 -11.92
CA VAL A 49 -4.49 15.57 -12.47
C VAL A 49 -4.74 14.07 -12.30
N VAL A 50 -5.19 13.67 -11.12
CA VAL A 50 -5.49 12.26 -10.82
C VAL A 50 -6.65 11.76 -11.66
N ASP A 51 -7.72 12.54 -11.80
CA ASP A 51 -8.89 12.19 -12.63
C ASP A 51 -8.48 12.02 -14.09
N LYS A 52 -7.65 12.91 -14.61
CA LYS A 52 -7.11 12.78 -15.98
C LYS A 52 -6.28 11.51 -16.14
N MET A 53 -5.41 11.21 -15.18
CA MET A 53 -4.59 10.00 -15.21
C MET A 53 -5.43 8.73 -15.14
N LEU A 54 -6.51 8.74 -14.39
CA LEU A 54 -7.47 7.62 -14.33
C LEU A 54 -8.16 7.41 -15.67
N LEU A 55 -8.64 8.49 -16.30
CA LEU A 55 -9.29 8.42 -17.63
C LEU A 55 -8.33 7.90 -18.71
N GLU A 56 -7.05 8.22 -18.62
CA GLU A 56 -6.01 7.79 -19.55
C GLU A 56 -5.40 6.42 -19.19
N ASN A 57 -5.92 5.71 -18.18
CA ASN A 57 -5.39 4.44 -17.68
C ASN A 57 -3.89 4.47 -17.33
N LYS A 58 -3.41 5.60 -16.82
CA LYS A 58 -2.01 5.77 -16.44
C LYS A 58 -1.69 5.35 -15.01
N ILE A 59 -2.69 5.07 -14.20
CA ILE A 59 -2.52 4.60 -12.83
C ILE A 59 -2.65 3.09 -12.80
N ARG A 60 -1.56 2.41 -12.48
CA ARG A 60 -1.55 0.96 -12.30
C ARG A 60 -2.32 0.58 -11.03
N TYR A 61 -2.97 -0.58 -11.07
CA TYR A 61 -3.70 -1.13 -9.94
C TYR A 61 -4.82 -0.20 -9.41
N SER A 62 -5.39 0.63 -10.28
CA SER A 62 -6.41 1.61 -9.89
C SER A 62 -7.63 0.96 -9.25
N ASP A 63 -8.06 -0.21 -9.72
CA ASP A 63 -9.21 -0.94 -9.17
C ASP A 63 -8.89 -1.52 -7.78
N GLU A 64 -7.69 -2.01 -7.56
CA GLU A 64 -7.24 -2.45 -6.23
C GLU A 64 -7.18 -1.27 -5.26
N ILE A 65 -6.64 -0.13 -5.68
CA ILE A 65 -6.58 1.09 -4.87
C ILE A 65 -8.00 1.57 -4.50
N LYS A 66 -8.93 1.57 -5.45
CA LYS A 66 -10.34 1.92 -5.20
C LYS A 66 -10.98 0.99 -4.16
N TYR A 67 -10.73 -0.29 -4.28
CA TYR A 67 -11.27 -1.27 -3.36
C TYR A 67 -10.72 -1.12 -1.94
N ILE A 68 -9.41 -0.93 -1.80
CA ILE A 68 -8.75 -0.68 -0.51
C ILE A 68 -9.26 0.62 0.12
N ALA A 69 -9.36 1.68 -0.65
CA ALA A 69 -9.89 2.96 -0.19
C ALA A 69 -11.33 2.81 0.35
N LYS A 70 -12.19 2.13 -0.39
CA LYS A 70 -13.56 1.86 0.05
C LYS A 70 -13.61 1.06 1.35
N PHE A 71 -12.77 0.05 1.49
CA PHE A 71 -12.72 -0.77 2.71
C PHE A 71 -12.41 0.07 3.94
N PHE A 72 -11.44 0.98 3.87
CA PHE A 72 -11.05 1.85 4.98
C PHE A 72 -11.85 3.15 5.07
N ASN A 73 -12.85 3.35 4.21
CA ASN A 73 -13.59 4.60 4.11
C ASN A 73 -12.67 5.82 3.90
N LEU A 74 -11.71 5.64 3.01
CA LEU A 74 -10.78 6.66 2.55
C LEU A 74 -11.09 7.01 1.09
N THR A 75 -10.60 8.14 0.63
CA THR A 75 -10.68 8.52 -0.78
C THR A 75 -9.61 7.82 -1.61
N PHE A 76 -9.84 7.68 -2.90
CA PHE A 76 -8.86 7.16 -3.84
C PHE A 76 -7.53 7.92 -3.77
N ILE A 77 -7.60 9.26 -3.70
CA ILE A 77 -6.41 10.10 -3.66
C ILE A 77 -5.60 9.92 -2.37
N GLU A 78 -6.26 9.68 -1.23
CA GLU A 78 -5.55 9.40 0.02
C GLU A 78 -4.72 8.11 -0.07
N ILE A 79 -5.29 7.05 -0.62
CA ILE A 79 -4.56 5.79 -0.82
C ILE A 79 -3.48 5.92 -1.90
N LEU A 80 -3.75 6.65 -2.98
CA LEU A 80 -2.76 6.92 -4.02
C LEU A 80 -1.56 7.71 -3.47
N LEU A 81 -1.81 8.75 -2.70
CA LEU A 81 -0.75 9.54 -2.07
C LEU A 81 0.04 8.72 -1.04
N LEU A 82 -0.60 7.78 -0.38
CA LEU A 82 0.10 6.86 0.54
C LEU A 82 1.14 6.01 -0.20
N GLN A 83 0.85 5.59 -1.43
CA GLN A 83 1.84 4.90 -2.28
C GLN A 83 3.04 5.81 -2.61
N LEU A 84 2.75 7.06 -2.95
CA LEU A 84 3.78 8.05 -3.28
C LEU A 84 4.54 8.55 -2.05
N PHE A 85 3.91 8.55 -0.89
CA PHE A 85 4.55 8.92 0.37
C PHE A 85 5.77 8.04 0.67
N TYR A 86 5.67 6.78 0.37
CA TYR A 86 6.78 5.84 0.49
C TYR A 86 7.99 6.27 -0.33
N GLU A 87 7.77 6.70 -1.56
CA GLU A 87 8.85 7.17 -2.45
C GLU A 87 9.49 8.48 -1.96
N ALA A 88 8.69 9.34 -1.33
CA ALA A 88 9.12 10.67 -0.92
C ALA A 88 9.83 10.70 0.45
N HIS A 89 9.47 9.81 1.36
CA HIS A 89 9.87 9.90 2.76
C HIS A 89 10.57 8.66 3.31
N ALA A 90 10.52 7.53 2.59
CA ALA A 90 11.14 6.32 3.08
C ALA A 90 12.62 6.27 2.75
N ALA A 91 13.45 6.05 3.76
CA ALA A 91 14.83 5.63 3.58
C ALA A 91 14.87 4.10 3.51
N CYS A 92 15.32 3.58 2.39
CA CYS A 92 15.44 2.15 2.18
C CYS A 92 16.82 1.81 1.64
N SER A 93 17.37 0.70 2.12
CA SER A 93 18.56 0.10 1.55
C SER A 93 18.20 -1.23 0.88
N VAL A 94 18.68 -1.40 -0.33
CA VAL A 94 18.55 -2.66 -1.09
C VAL A 94 19.93 -3.19 -1.39
N GLY A 95 20.12 -4.47 -1.21
CA GLY A 95 21.42 -5.07 -1.51
C GLY A 95 21.32 -6.54 -1.92
N MET A 96 22.45 -7.04 -2.37
CA MET A 96 22.61 -8.44 -2.72
C MET A 96 23.85 -8.99 -2.03
N LEU A 97 23.74 -10.19 -1.47
CA LEU A 97 24.85 -10.90 -0.86
C LEU A 97 24.98 -12.28 -1.51
N ASN A 98 26.21 -12.65 -1.83
CA ASN A 98 26.52 -14.02 -2.22
C ASN A 98 27.13 -14.73 -1.00
N ILE A 99 26.41 -15.71 -0.48
CA ILE A 99 26.86 -16.53 0.64
C ILE A 99 26.92 -17.98 0.19
N LYS A 100 28.11 -18.54 0.13
CA LYS A 100 28.35 -19.94 -0.27
C LYS A 100 27.68 -20.31 -1.61
N GLY A 101 27.78 -19.43 -2.60
CA GLY A 101 27.21 -19.63 -3.93
C GLY A 101 25.73 -19.37 -4.06
N LYS A 102 25.06 -18.98 -2.98
CA LYS A 102 23.64 -18.58 -3.00
C LYS A 102 23.53 -17.07 -2.97
N MET A 103 22.71 -16.53 -3.85
CA MET A 103 22.44 -15.09 -3.90
C MET A 103 21.26 -14.76 -3.00
N PHE A 104 21.48 -13.84 -2.06
CA PHE A 104 20.45 -13.30 -1.17
C PHE A 104 20.18 -11.85 -1.53
N TYR A 105 18.92 -11.53 -1.71
CA TYR A 105 18.44 -10.16 -1.85
C TYR A 105 17.89 -9.71 -0.51
N PHE A 106 18.25 -8.50 -0.11
CA PHE A 106 17.69 -7.94 1.12
C PHE A 106 17.25 -6.51 0.89
N ARG A 107 16.28 -6.08 1.67
CA ARG A 107 15.79 -4.72 1.73
C ARG A 107 15.58 -4.33 3.17
N THR A 108 16.10 -3.18 3.56
CA THR A 108 15.78 -2.54 4.82
C THR A 108 14.72 -1.48 4.59
N LEU A 109 13.86 -1.29 5.57
CA LEU A 109 12.85 -0.25 5.58
C LEU A 109 13.11 0.61 6.82
N ASP A 110 13.82 1.72 6.62
CA ASP A 110 14.15 2.67 7.66
C ASP A 110 13.07 3.75 7.72
N TRP A 111 12.05 3.50 8.52
CA TRP A 111 10.89 4.37 8.63
C TRP A 111 10.57 4.66 10.09
N ASP A 112 10.48 5.94 10.44
CA ASP A 112 10.17 6.39 11.81
C ASP A 112 8.71 6.17 12.22
N LEU A 113 7.88 5.61 11.33
CA LEU A 113 6.47 5.39 11.58
C LEU A 113 6.23 4.00 12.18
N GLU A 114 6.32 3.90 13.50
CA GLU A 114 6.09 2.64 14.24
C GLU A 114 4.74 1.97 13.93
N PHE A 115 3.72 2.76 13.61
CA PHE A 115 2.40 2.24 13.25
C PHE A 115 2.44 1.30 12.04
N LEU A 116 3.32 1.55 11.07
CA LEU A 116 3.44 0.72 9.88
C LEU A 116 3.84 -0.73 10.17
N LYS A 117 4.55 -0.97 11.26
CA LYS A 117 4.89 -2.33 11.68
C LYS A 117 3.65 -3.17 12.01
N LYS A 118 2.59 -2.52 12.51
CA LYS A 118 1.33 -3.18 12.84
C LYS A 118 0.53 -3.63 11.62
N ILE A 119 0.73 -2.96 10.49
CA ILE A 119 0.01 -3.22 9.24
C ILE A 119 0.87 -3.87 8.16
N THR A 120 2.10 -4.21 8.48
CA THR A 120 2.98 -4.96 7.57
C THR A 120 2.49 -6.42 7.47
N ILE A 121 2.43 -6.91 6.26
CA ILE A 121 2.04 -8.29 5.96
C ILE A 121 3.12 -9.02 5.18
N GLU A 122 3.15 -10.33 5.31
CA GLU A 122 3.94 -11.23 4.48
C GLU A 122 3.01 -11.86 3.43
N LEU A 123 3.34 -11.69 2.15
CA LEU A 123 2.54 -12.24 1.05
C LEU A 123 3.20 -13.49 0.46
N ASP A 124 2.45 -14.58 0.45
CA ASP A 124 2.73 -15.72 -0.40
C ASP A 124 1.96 -15.54 -1.72
N ILE A 125 2.69 -15.21 -2.78
CA ILE A 125 2.08 -14.97 -4.08
C ILE A 125 1.91 -16.29 -4.81
N ILE A 126 0.67 -16.59 -5.17
CA ILE A 126 0.26 -17.77 -5.93
C ILE A 126 -0.14 -17.32 -7.33
N LYS A 127 0.31 -18.09 -8.28
CA LYS A 127 0.04 -17.80 -9.69
C LYS A 127 -0.41 -19.06 -10.41
#